data_3db3dcd38de965c8ce5f99de6351eb8e
#
_entry.id   3db3dcd38de965c8ce5f99de6351eb8e
#
_cell.length_a   1.000
_cell.length_b   1.000
_cell.length_c   1.000
_cell.angle_alpha   90.00
_cell.angle_beta   90.00
_cell.angle_gamma   90.00
#
_symmetry.space_group_name_H-M   'P 1'
#
loop_
_entity.id
_entity.type
_entity.pdbx_description
1 polymer ?
#
loop_
_entity_poly.entity_id
_entity_poly.type
_entity_poly.pdbx_seq_one_letter_code
_entity_poly.pdbx_strand_id
1 'polypeptide(L)'
;MPALANDLDIPWGGHPDTVARGSKRPAVSPSPVLLGSNLGSPSVQQRPAVLVIQTALLLLLVGSWAYCVLTVVAALRYRKTRPAPLENGPPISVLKPLWGAEDALEINLRSFFTQRYSTFEILFAVRDAADPALIAVEKLRAEFPDQPCRVVITGEPPYANAKVFSIVQMIDAARYDLLVMSDSDIRVTPDMLATLAAEFDSGEIDLLTCPYRAVPGPSPWSTLEAVGLNTEFLSGLLVARLVEGVKFAVGPTIAARKSLIEGLGGFGRFREYLAEDFALGKLAAESGYGVDLSSYVIEHHIGSQGFGQNFRHRLRWARSTRRSRPSGYAGQVFTCPLALAILVSPLVPGWPAILALTALFRAPAAWAVAGHVLHDPLTRSRWWLIPVQDILGFLIWAAGFFGNQIQWRDRTYRLLSDGRFQRVP
;
A
#
# COMPACT_ATOMS: atom_id res chain seq x y z
N MET A 1 34.35 4.26 -36.22
CA MET A 1 35.42 5.04 -36.89
C MET A 1 34.96 6.48 -37.00
N PRO A 2 35.83 7.54 -36.77
CA PRO A 2 37.03 7.60 -35.91
C PRO A 2 36.80 8.52 -34.68
N ALA A 3 37.43 8.37 -33.54
CA ALA A 3 38.82 8.61 -33.12
C ALA A 3 39.33 10.06 -33.18
N LEU A 4 39.82 10.54 -32.02
CA LEU A 4 40.96 11.43 -31.73
C LEU A 4 40.77 11.93 -30.28
N ALA A 5 41.43 11.55 -29.24
CA ALA A 5 42.87 11.58 -28.80
C ALA A 5 43.51 12.96 -28.84
N ASN A 6 43.99 13.39 -27.69
CA ASN A 6 45.30 13.98 -27.35
C ASN A 6 45.18 14.73 -26.03
N ASP A 7 45.86 14.32 -24.96
CA ASP A 7 47.27 14.49 -24.59
C ASP A 7 47.67 15.94 -24.30
N LEU A 8 48.31 16.08 -23.14
CA LEU A 8 49.53 16.83 -22.82
C LEU A 8 49.54 17.13 -21.30
N ASP A 9 50.29 16.45 -20.54
CA ASP A 9 51.76 16.55 -20.23
C ASP A 9 52.12 17.48 -19.05
N ILE A 10 52.87 16.84 -18.17
CA ILE A 10 53.59 17.28 -16.97
C ILE A 10 54.76 18.21 -17.37
N PRO A 11 55.36 19.07 -16.51
CA PRO A 11 56.65 18.63 -15.95
C PRO A 11 56.98 18.99 -14.49
N TRP A 12 57.89 18.20 -14.02
CA TRP A 12 58.70 18.19 -12.82
C TRP A 12 59.76 19.30 -12.73
N GLY A 13 60.32 19.52 -11.51
CA GLY A 13 61.63 20.06 -11.18
C GLY A 13 61.57 21.14 -10.11
N GLY A 14 62.34 21.18 -9.07
CA GLY A 14 63.52 20.55 -8.65
C GLY A 14 63.99 21.21 -7.33
N HIS A 15 64.70 20.48 -6.50
CA HIS A 15 65.55 20.93 -5.38
C HIS A 15 66.78 21.68 -5.91
N PRO A 16 67.69 22.33 -5.09
CA PRO A 16 68.21 21.95 -3.78
C PRO A 16 68.77 23.04 -2.81
N ASP A 17 69.06 22.60 -1.59
CA ASP A 17 70.19 22.91 -0.68
C ASP A 17 70.57 24.34 -0.26
N THR A 18 70.83 24.53 1.04
CA THR A 18 72.15 24.77 1.73
C THR A 18 71.94 25.20 3.20
N VAL A 19 72.41 24.41 4.13
CA VAL A 19 73.58 24.51 5.01
C VAL A 19 73.66 25.66 6.05
N ALA A 20 73.58 25.28 7.33
CA ALA A 20 74.56 25.29 8.43
C ALA A 20 74.52 26.40 9.52
N ARG A 21 74.81 25.84 10.73
CA ARG A 21 75.43 26.44 11.95
C ARG A 21 74.49 27.28 12.86
N GLY A 22 74.21 26.96 14.09
CA GLY A 22 75.12 26.42 15.16
C GLY A 22 75.21 27.41 16.30
N SER A 23 74.66 27.18 17.47
CA SER A 23 75.29 27.60 18.75
C SER A 23 74.44 27.07 19.99
N LYS A 24 75.13 26.32 20.75
CA LYS A 24 75.29 26.16 22.21
C LYS A 24 74.10 26.43 23.17
N ARG A 25 73.84 25.38 23.96
CA ARG A 25 73.04 25.28 25.21
C ARG A 25 73.52 26.20 26.32
N PRO A 26 72.68 26.38 27.36
CA PRO A 26 72.98 25.67 28.61
C PRO A 26 71.75 24.90 29.20
N ALA A 27 72.13 23.92 29.99
CA ALA A 27 71.34 22.97 30.71
C ALA A 27 70.53 23.60 31.87
N VAL A 28 69.25 23.24 32.04
CA VAL A 28 68.49 23.44 33.26
C VAL A 28 67.94 22.07 33.69
N SER A 29 68.17 21.74 34.95
CA SER A 29 67.81 20.52 35.66
C SER A 29 66.31 20.28 35.72
N PRO A 30 65.82 18.98 35.73
CA PRO A 30 64.40 18.69 35.85
C PRO A 30 63.99 18.63 37.33
N SER A 31 63.00 19.43 37.70
CA SER A 31 62.19 19.23 38.92
C SER A 31 61.12 18.17 38.66
N PRO A 32 60.77 17.32 39.66
CA PRO A 32 59.79 16.27 39.49
C PRO A 32 58.38 16.87 39.51
N VAL A 33 57.72 16.82 38.34
CA VAL A 33 56.28 17.05 38.26
C VAL A 33 55.57 15.80 38.71
N LEU A 34 54.85 15.92 39.85
CA LEU A 34 53.87 14.95 40.34
C LEU A 34 52.80 14.74 39.24
N LEU A 35 52.82 13.58 38.62
CA LEU A 35 51.74 13.08 37.77
C LEU A 35 50.55 12.73 38.68
N GLY A 36 49.67 13.75 38.86
CA GLY A 36 48.29 13.52 39.31
C GLY A 36 47.53 12.82 38.19
N SER A 37 47.36 11.51 38.32
CA SER A 37 46.46 10.71 37.47
C SER A 37 45.03 11.02 37.76
N ASN A 38 44.49 12.10 37.21
CA ASN A 38 43.07 12.30 37.04
C ASN A 38 42.66 11.81 35.65
N LEU A 39 42.63 10.50 35.46
CA LEU A 39 41.79 9.86 34.42
C LEU A 39 40.34 9.95 34.91
N GLY A 40 39.79 11.15 34.92
CA GLY A 40 38.35 11.37 34.90
C GLY A 40 37.86 10.85 33.55
N SER A 41 37.23 9.68 33.54
CA SER A 41 36.39 9.24 32.43
C SER A 41 35.46 10.40 32.07
N PRO A 42 35.37 10.84 30.78
CA PRO A 42 34.38 11.82 30.40
C PRO A 42 33.01 11.21 30.67
N SER A 43 32.36 11.66 31.73
CA SER A 43 30.92 11.44 31.91
C SER A 43 30.27 11.99 30.64
N VAL A 44 29.74 11.07 29.80
CA VAL A 44 28.94 11.39 28.65
C VAL A 44 27.68 12.06 29.18
N GLN A 45 27.73 13.35 29.42
CA GLN A 45 26.57 14.19 29.65
C GLN A 45 25.79 14.17 28.33
N GLN A 46 24.89 13.19 28.19
CA GLN A 46 23.98 13.14 27.06
C GLN A 46 23.26 14.49 27.00
N ARG A 47 23.47 15.24 25.90
CA ARG A 47 22.81 16.51 25.71
C ARG A 47 21.29 16.28 25.84
N PRO A 48 20.54 17.13 26.55
CA PRO A 48 19.11 16.92 26.81
C PRO A 48 18.29 16.63 25.53
N ALA A 49 18.70 17.20 24.40
CA ALA A 49 18.09 16.92 23.10
C ALA A 49 18.23 15.46 22.66
N VAL A 50 19.39 14.81 22.92
CA VAL A 50 19.62 13.41 22.56
C VAL A 50 18.71 12.51 23.41
N LEU A 51 18.57 12.80 24.69
CA LEU A 51 17.70 12.04 25.60
C LEU A 51 16.23 12.14 25.16
N VAL A 52 15.76 13.31 24.77
CA VAL A 52 14.39 13.51 24.26
C VAL A 52 14.16 12.69 22.99
N ILE A 53 15.07 12.74 22.02
CA ILE A 53 14.98 11.96 20.77
C ILE A 53 14.98 10.46 21.07
N GLN A 54 15.89 10.01 21.92
CA GLN A 54 16.00 8.60 22.34
C GLN A 54 14.70 8.12 22.98
N THR A 55 14.14 8.89 23.91
CA THR A 55 12.88 8.55 24.60
C THR A 55 11.73 8.51 23.61
N ALA A 56 11.61 9.49 22.70
CA ALA A 56 10.57 9.51 21.68
C ALA A 56 10.63 8.28 20.75
N LEU A 57 11.83 7.92 20.28
CA LEU A 57 12.02 6.75 19.42
C LEU A 57 11.71 5.43 20.16
N LEU A 58 12.08 5.32 21.44
CA LEU A 58 11.73 4.16 22.26
C LEU A 58 10.22 4.04 22.47
N LEU A 59 9.52 5.14 22.72
CA LEU A 59 8.05 5.13 22.83
C LEU A 59 7.39 4.71 21.52
N LEU A 60 7.88 5.19 20.37
CA LEU A 60 7.39 4.75 19.06
C LEU A 60 7.64 3.25 18.83
N LEU A 61 8.80 2.75 19.24
CA LEU A 61 9.12 1.32 19.11
C LEU A 61 8.22 0.45 19.99
N VAL A 62 7.99 0.83 21.26
CA VAL A 62 7.05 0.13 22.15
C VAL A 62 5.63 0.18 21.57
N GLY A 63 5.20 1.32 21.03
CA GLY A 63 3.95 1.43 20.29
C GLY A 63 3.85 0.47 19.10
N SER A 64 4.97 0.26 18.36
CA SER A 64 5.02 -0.72 17.28
C SER A 64 4.90 -2.16 17.75
N TRP A 65 5.48 -2.51 18.90
CA TRP A 65 5.30 -3.85 19.49
C TRP A 65 3.84 -4.09 19.92
N ALA A 66 3.23 -3.08 20.55
CA ALA A 66 1.79 -3.13 20.87
C ALA A 66 0.94 -3.29 19.61
N TYR A 67 1.27 -2.56 18.53
CA TYR A 67 0.62 -2.70 17.23
C TYR A 67 0.78 -4.12 16.65
N CYS A 68 1.96 -4.76 16.77
CA CYS A 68 2.16 -6.14 16.34
C CYS A 68 1.22 -7.11 17.11
N VAL A 69 1.05 -6.91 18.42
CA VAL A 69 0.09 -7.71 19.22
C VAL A 69 -1.34 -7.49 18.74
N LEU A 70 -1.75 -6.22 18.53
CA LEU A 70 -3.07 -5.88 17.98
C LEU A 70 -3.29 -6.52 16.60
N THR A 71 -2.26 -6.57 15.76
CA THR A 71 -2.32 -7.23 14.45
C THR A 71 -2.65 -8.71 14.59
N VAL A 72 -1.99 -9.43 15.50
CA VAL A 72 -2.27 -10.86 15.74
C VAL A 72 -3.72 -11.05 16.22
N VAL A 73 -4.16 -10.25 17.20
CA VAL A 73 -5.54 -10.32 17.72
C VAL A 73 -6.57 -10.01 16.63
N ALA A 74 -6.32 -8.98 15.81
CA ALA A 74 -7.20 -8.59 14.71
C ALA A 74 -7.32 -9.69 13.65
N ALA A 75 -6.19 -10.30 13.26
CA ALA A 75 -6.16 -11.40 12.30
C ALA A 75 -6.92 -12.63 12.80
N LEU A 76 -6.75 -13.00 14.06
CA LEU A 76 -7.47 -14.13 14.67
C LEU A 76 -8.98 -13.89 14.75
N ARG A 77 -9.41 -12.66 15.06
CA ARG A 77 -10.83 -12.30 15.11
C ARG A 77 -11.46 -12.26 13.70
N TYR A 78 -10.75 -11.73 12.73
CA TYR A 78 -11.24 -11.65 11.34
C TYR A 78 -11.60 -13.01 10.76
N ARG A 79 -10.80 -14.06 11.02
CA ARG A 79 -11.03 -15.42 10.49
C ARG A 79 -12.30 -16.11 11.03
N LYS A 80 -12.87 -15.61 12.12
CA LYS A 80 -14.05 -16.25 12.75
C LYS A 80 -15.41 -15.85 12.12
N THR A 81 -15.42 -14.91 11.18
CA THR A 81 -16.63 -14.26 10.68
C THR A 81 -17.11 -14.72 9.30
N ARG A 82 -16.52 -15.79 8.72
CA ARG A 82 -16.88 -16.23 7.37
C ARG A 82 -18.23 -16.98 7.37
N PRO A 83 -19.27 -16.45 6.70
CA PRO A 83 -20.54 -17.16 6.52
C PRO A 83 -20.39 -18.30 5.50
N ALA A 84 -21.37 -19.24 5.50
CA ALA A 84 -21.48 -20.21 4.42
C ALA A 84 -21.88 -19.48 3.12
N PRO A 85 -21.28 -19.81 1.96
CA PRO A 85 -21.65 -19.19 0.70
C PRO A 85 -23.12 -19.40 0.34
N LEU A 86 -23.79 -18.35 -0.15
CA LEU A 86 -25.19 -18.37 -0.57
C LEU A 86 -25.26 -18.34 -2.10
N GLU A 87 -25.38 -19.49 -2.75
CA GLU A 87 -25.39 -19.58 -4.22
C GLU A 87 -26.67 -19.04 -4.87
N ASN A 88 -27.79 -19.02 -4.14
CA ASN A 88 -29.11 -18.55 -4.59
C ASN A 88 -29.53 -17.29 -3.79
N GLY A 89 -28.70 -16.26 -3.79
CA GLY A 89 -28.98 -14.98 -3.12
C GLY A 89 -29.56 -13.93 -4.06
N PRO A 90 -29.56 -12.65 -3.65
CA PRO A 90 -30.06 -11.54 -4.46
C PRO A 90 -29.25 -11.39 -5.75
N PRO A 91 -29.90 -11.02 -6.89
CA PRO A 91 -29.19 -10.88 -8.15
C PRO A 91 -28.13 -9.77 -8.11
N ILE A 92 -27.00 -9.99 -8.79
CA ILE A 92 -25.80 -9.15 -8.70
C ILE A 92 -25.40 -8.60 -10.08
N SER A 93 -25.07 -7.30 -10.14
CA SER A 93 -24.37 -6.69 -11.28
C SER A 93 -22.89 -6.49 -10.97
N VAL A 94 -22.02 -7.18 -11.70
CA VAL A 94 -20.56 -7.03 -11.60
C VAL A 94 -20.09 -5.94 -12.56
N LEU A 95 -19.40 -4.92 -12.05
CA LEU A 95 -18.96 -3.75 -12.81
C LEU A 95 -17.43 -3.78 -12.94
N LYS A 96 -16.92 -3.88 -14.17
CA LYS A 96 -15.49 -4.02 -14.50
C LYS A 96 -15.05 -2.88 -15.43
N PRO A 97 -14.52 -1.75 -14.90
CA PRO A 97 -13.89 -0.72 -15.74
C PRO A 97 -12.59 -1.28 -16.31
N LEU A 98 -12.40 -1.15 -17.63
CA LEU A 98 -11.25 -1.66 -18.36
C LEU A 98 -10.49 -0.53 -19.06
N TRP A 99 -9.18 -0.74 -19.24
CA TRP A 99 -8.32 0.17 -19.98
C TRP A 99 -7.10 -0.57 -20.53
N GLY A 100 -7.05 -0.77 -21.85
CA GLY A 100 -5.93 -1.40 -22.51
C GLY A 100 -5.78 -2.90 -22.22
N ALA A 101 -4.81 -3.52 -22.86
CA ALA A 101 -4.46 -4.92 -22.63
C ALA A 101 -3.43 -5.02 -21.51
N GLU A 102 -3.88 -5.25 -20.28
CA GLU A 102 -3.02 -5.54 -19.13
C GLU A 102 -2.54 -6.99 -19.15
N ASP A 103 -1.39 -7.24 -18.51
CA ASP A 103 -0.88 -8.60 -18.33
C ASP A 103 -1.93 -9.46 -17.60
N ALA A 104 -2.17 -10.66 -18.11
CA ALA A 104 -3.14 -11.61 -17.56
C ALA A 104 -4.61 -11.16 -17.51
N LEU A 105 -5.00 -10.08 -18.26
CA LEU A 105 -6.37 -9.55 -18.28
C LEU A 105 -7.40 -10.64 -18.54
N GLU A 106 -7.21 -11.47 -19.59
CA GLU A 106 -8.15 -12.55 -19.94
C GLU A 106 -8.36 -13.52 -18.76
N ILE A 107 -7.29 -13.94 -18.09
CA ILE A 107 -7.38 -14.89 -16.98
C ILE A 107 -8.09 -14.25 -15.77
N ASN A 108 -7.83 -12.97 -15.52
CA ASN A 108 -8.51 -12.23 -14.45
C ASN A 108 -10.00 -12.09 -14.75
N LEU A 109 -10.39 -11.68 -15.96
CA LEU A 109 -11.79 -11.54 -16.36
C LEU A 109 -12.51 -12.89 -16.35
N ARG A 110 -11.87 -13.97 -16.85
CA ARG A 110 -12.41 -15.34 -16.85
C ARG A 110 -12.89 -15.79 -15.46
N SER A 111 -12.20 -15.38 -14.40
CA SER A 111 -12.57 -15.74 -13.03
C SER A 111 -13.93 -15.20 -12.61
N PHE A 112 -14.44 -14.16 -13.26
CA PHE A 112 -15.78 -13.62 -13.04
C PHE A 112 -16.85 -14.33 -13.88
N PHE A 113 -16.49 -14.95 -15.01
CA PHE A 113 -17.42 -15.78 -15.79
C PHE A 113 -17.65 -17.16 -15.17
N THR A 114 -16.74 -17.63 -14.33
CA THR A 114 -16.77 -18.97 -13.71
C THR A 114 -17.38 -18.96 -12.30
N GLN A 115 -18.13 -17.92 -11.93
CA GLN A 115 -18.77 -17.84 -10.62
C GLN A 115 -19.88 -18.87 -10.46
N ARG A 116 -19.95 -19.52 -9.29
CA ARG A 116 -21.05 -20.39 -8.88
C ARG A 116 -22.13 -19.55 -8.18
N TYR A 117 -22.94 -18.89 -8.97
CA TYR A 117 -23.99 -18.03 -8.48
C TYR A 117 -25.17 -18.01 -9.44
N SER A 118 -26.39 -18.08 -8.92
CA SER A 118 -27.59 -18.34 -9.73
C SER A 118 -27.92 -17.21 -10.71
N THR A 119 -27.82 -15.96 -10.30
CA THR A 119 -28.28 -14.83 -11.09
C THR A 119 -27.32 -13.64 -10.98
N PHE A 120 -26.55 -13.42 -12.02
CA PHE A 120 -25.70 -12.23 -12.11
C PHE A 120 -25.47 -11.80 -13.56
N GLU A 121 -25.08 -10.55 -13.75
CA GLU A 121 -24.60 -10.03 -15.02
C GLU A 121 -23.21 -9.41 -14.86
N ILE A 122 -22.47 -9.29 -15.96
CA ILE A 122 -21.17 -8.62 -16.00
C ILE A 122 -21.26 -7.43 -16.95
N LEU A 123 -20.92 -6.25 -16.46
CA LEU A 123 -20.79 -5.02 -17.25
C LEU A 123 -19.32 -4.65 -17.36
N PHE A 124 -18.83 -4.56 -18.57
CA PHE A 124 -17.53 -4.01 -18.88
C PHE A 124 -17.67 -2.59 -19.37
N ALA A 125 -16.83 -1.68 -18.92
CA ALA A 125 -16.78 -0.33 -19.44
C ALA A 125 -15.40 -0.07 -20.06
N VAL A 126 -15.39 0.39 -21.31
CA VAL A 126 -14.20 0.89 -22.01
C VAL A 126 -14.48 2.29 -22.54
N ARG A 127 -13.41 3.07 -22.74
CA ARG A 127 -13.55 4.42 -23.27
C ARG A 127 -13.90 4.41 -24.77
N ASP A 128 -13.27 3.52 -25.53
CA ASP A 128 -13.35 3.45 -26.96
C ASP A 128 -13.68 2.03 -27.44
N ALA A 129 -14.44 1.90 -28.52
CA ALA A 129 -14.76 0.62 -29.14
C ALA A 129 -13.52 -0.10 -29.72
N ALA A 130 -12.41 0.62 -29.94
CA ALA A 130 -11.14 0.06 -30.37
C ALA A 130 -10.21 -0.30 -29.21
N ASP A 131 -10.66 -0.22 -27.94
CA ASP A 131 -9.83 -0.56 -26.78
C ASP A 131 -9.40 -2.04 -26.84
N PRO A 132 -8.10 -2.36 -26.78
CA PRO A 132 -7.60 -3.73 -26.88
C PRO A 132 -8.10 -4.67 -25.77
N ALA A 133 -8.61 -4.15 -24.67
CA ALA A 133 -9.26 -4.97 -23.63
C ALA A 133 -10.48 -5.72 -24.17
N LEU A 134 -11.16 -5.20 -25.19
CA LEU A 134 -12.32 -5.84 -25.79
C LEU A 134 -12.01 -7.17 -26.47
N ILE A 135 -10.77 -7.40 -26.91
CA ILE A 135 -10.35 -8.69 -27.49
C ILE A 135 -10.56 -9.83 -26.46
N ALA A 136 -10.15 -9.58 -25.21
CA ALA A 136 -10.35 -10.54 -24.12
C ALA A 136 -11.84 -10.70 -23.77
N VAL A 137 -12.60 -9.60 -23.75
CA VAL A 137 -14.04 -9.64 -23.45
C VAL A 137 -14.81 -10.44 -24.50
N GLU A 138 -14.60 -10.19 -25.81
CA GLU A 138 -15.31 -10.88 -26.88
C GLU A 138 -14.96 -12.38 -26.93
N LYS A 139 -13.70 -12.72 -26.66
CA LYS A 139 -13.28 -14.13 -26.53
C LYS A 139 -14.06 -14.84 -25.40
N LEU A 140 -14.17 -14.19 -24.23
CA LEU A 140 -14.89 -14.76 -23.09
C LEU A 140 -16.39 -14.82 -23.34
N ARG A 141 -16.98 -13.84 -24.01
CA ARG A 141 -18.40 -13.86 -24.40
C ARG A 141 -18.71 -15.04 -25.33
N ALA A 142 -17.81 -15.34 -26.28
CA ALA A 142 -17.96 -16.49 -27.16
C ALA A 142 -17.81 -17.83 -26.45
N GLU A 143 -16.96 -17.88 -25.40
CA GLU A 143 -16.75 -19.10 -24.60
C GLU A 143 -17.89 -19.35 -23.58
N PHE A 144 -18.50 -18.27 -23.05
CA PHE A 144 -19.58 -18.32 -22.06
C PHE A 144 -20.86 -17.64 -22.59
N PRO A 145 -21.51 -18.18 -23.64
CA PRO A 145 -22.62 -17.52 -24.34
C PRO A 145 -23.87 -17.33 -23.45
N ASP A 146 -24.05 -18.20 -22.45
CA ASP A 146 -25.21 -18.15 -21.55
C ASP A 146 -25.03 -17.13 -20.39
N GLN A 147 -23.80 -16.62 -20.17
CA GLN A 147 -23.55 -15.63 -19.13
C GLN A 147 -23.93 -14.23 -19.60
N PRO A 148 -24.92 -13.56 -18.96
CA PRO A 148 -25.29 -12.19 -19.30
C PRO A 148 -24.09 -11.25 -19.18
N CYS A 149 -23.67 -10.69 -20.30
CA CYS A 149 -22.52 -9.79 -20.37
C CYS A 149 -22.80 -8.62 -21.32
N ARG A 150 -22.47 -7.40 -20.89
CA ARG A 150 -22.64 -6.19 -21.71
C ARG A 150 -21.39 -5.33 -21.68
N VAL A 151 -21.14 -4.63 -22.78
CA VAL A 151 -20.08 -3.63 -22.91
C VAL A 151 -20.72 -2.24 -22.98
N VAL A 152 -20.21 -1.33 -22.16
CA VAL A 152 -20.57 0.09 -22.13
C VAL A 152 -19.40 0.89 -22.72
N ILE A 153 -19.63 1.55 -23.85
CA ILE A 153 -18.66 2.48 -24.43
C ILE A 153 -18.91 3.85 -23.82
N THR A 154 -17.99 4.30 -22.96
CA THR A 154 -18.20 5.50 -22.14
C THR A 154 -17.85 6.80 -22.84
N GLY A 155 -16.99 6.76 -23.86
CA GLY A 155 -16.39 7.96 -24.44
C GLY A 155 -15.36 8.62 -23.54
N GLU A 156 -14.93 9.83 -23.91
CA GLU A 156 -13.97 10.61 -23.12
C GLU A 156 -14.58 11.13 -21.82
N PRO A 157 -13.91 10.92 -20.67
CA PRO A 157 -14.42 11.42 -19.41
C PRO A 157 -14.37 12.95 -19.34
N PRO A 158 -15.43 13.63 -18.88
CA PRO A 158 -15.48 15.08 -18.77
C PRO A 158 -14.67 15.61 -17.55
N TYR A 159 -14.12 14.73 -16.74
CA TYR A 159 -13.31 15.05 -15.56
C TYR A 159 -12.14 14.08 -15.39
N ALA A 160 -11.25 14.39 -14.44
CA ALA A 160 -9.96 13.70 -14.31
C ALA A 160 -10.06 12.22 -13.88
N ASN A 161 -11.03 11.88 -13.03
CA ASN A 161 -11.22 10.50 -12.57
C ASN A 161 -12.06 9.68 -13.57
N ALA A 162 -11.38 9.10 -14.57
CA ALA A 162 -12.01 8.26 -15.59
C ALA A 162 -12.64 6.98 -15.01
N LYS A 163 -12.11 6.42 -13.91
CA LYS A 163 -12.69 5.24 -13.24
C LYS A 163 -14.08 5.57 -12.70
N VAL A 164 -14.22 6.70 -12.00
CA VAL A 164 -15.52 7.17 -11.51
C VAL A 164 -16.51 7.36 -12.67
N PHE A 165 -16.07 7.94 -13.79
CA PHE A 165 -16.93 8.13 -14.96
C PHE A 165 -17.44 6.80 -15.52
N SER A 166 -16.55 5.82 -15.68
CA SER A 166 -16.93 4.49 -16.15
C SER A 166 -17.90 3.78 -15.18
N ILE A 167 -17.64 3.88 -13.88
CA ILE A 167 -18.50 3.27 -12.84
C ILE A 167 -19.89 3.90 -12.86
N VAL A 168 -20.02 5.23 -12.97
CA VAL A 168 -21.33 5.92 -13.06
C VAL A 168 -22.15 5.34 -14.21
N GLN A 169 -21.58 5.27 -15.42
CA GLN A 169 -22.30 4.74 -16.58
C GLN A 169 -22.67 3.26 -16.44
N MET A 170 -21.82 2.46 -15.79
CA MET A 170 -22.14 1.07 -15.51
C MET A 170 -23.25 0.93 -14.44
N ILE A 171 -23.28 1.78 -13.42
CA ILE A 171 -24.36 1.80 -12.42
C ILE A 171 -25.71 2.14 -13.06
N ASP A 172 -25.72 3.13 -13.99
CA ASP A 172 -26.93 3.49 -14.72
C ASP A 172 -27.42 2.35 -15.62
N ALA A 173 -26.48 1.57 -16.19
CA ALA A 173 -26.80 0.40 -17.01
C ALA A 173 -27.10 -0.87 -16.20
N ALA A 174 -26.74 -0.93 -14.93
CA ALA A 174 -26.89 -2.12 -14.07
C ALA A 174 -28.38 -2.43 -13.80
N ARG A 175 -28.75 -3.72 -13.93
CA ARG A 175 -30.10 -4.23 -13.71
C ARG A 175 -30.44 -4.45 -12.25
N TYR A 176 -29.44 -4.78 -11.43
CA TYR A 176 -29.63 -5.28 -10.07
C TYR A 176 -29.15 -4.27 -9.02
N ASP A 177 -29.78 -4.31 -7.84
CA ASP A 177 -29.45 -3.42 -6.73
C ASP A 177 -28.09 -3.75 -6.09
N LEU A 178 -27.73 -5.03 -5.99
CA LEU A 178 -26.43 -5.41 -5.45
C LEU A 178 -25.35 -5.30 -6.54
N LEU A 179 -24.43 -4.36 -6.35
CA LEU A 179 -23.35 -4.04 -7.27
C LEU A 179 -22.04 -4.59 -6.72
N VAL A 180 -21.20 -5.17 -7.58
CA VAL A 180 -19.81 -5.55 -7.28
C VAL A 180 -18.90 -4.80 -8.24
N MET A 181 -18.29 -3.71 -7.78
CA MET A 181 -17.32 -2.92 -8.52
C MET A 181 -15.94 -3.53 -8.31
N SER A 182 -15.25 -3.96 -9.38
CA SER A 182 -13.97 -4.65 -9.27
C SER A 182 -13.01 -4.26 -10.40
N ASP A 183 -11.74 -3.97 -10.05
CA ASP A 183 -10.71 -3.56 -11.01
C ASP A 183 -10.29 -4.70 -11.96
N SER A 184 -9.66 -4.36 -13.10
CA SER A 184 -9.27 -5.29 -14.18
C SER A 184 -8.23 -6.33 -13.77
N ASP A 185 -7.38 -5.98 -12.82
CA ASP A 185 -6.26 -6.78 -12.30
C ASP A 185 -6.64 -7.70 -11.13
N ILE A 186 -7.94 -7.88 -10.88
CA ILE A 186 -8.47 -8.72 -9.82
C ILE A 186 -8.83 -10.10 -10.35
N ARG A 187 -8.39 -11.14 -9.61
CA ARG A 187 -8.77 -12.54 -9.81
C ARG A 187 -9.48 -13.08 -8.58
N VAL A 188 -10.49 -13.90 -8.81
CA VAL A 188 -11.37 -14.45 -7.78
C VAL A 188 -11.58 -15.96 -7.94
N THR A 189 -12.03 -16.62 -6.89
CA THR A 189 -12.48 -18.02 -6.93
C THR A 189 -13.98 -18.10 -7.25
N PRO A 190 -14.50 -19.26 -7.69
CA PRO A 190 -15.91 -19.40 -8.07
C PRO A 190 -16.94 -19.11 -6.98
N ASP A 191 -16.56 -19.00 -5.71
CA ASP A 191 -17.43 -18.77 -4.57
C ASP A 191 -17.51 -17.29 -4.11
N MET A 192 -16.86 -16.36 -4.83
CA MET A 192 -16.79 -14.96 -4.43
C MET A 192 -18.18 -14.32 -4.34
N LEU A 193 -18.99 -14.39 -5.40
CA LEU A 193 -20.31 -13.77 -5.40
C LEU A 193 -21.24 -14.39 -4.33
N ALA A 194 -21.18 -15.72 -4.16
CA ALA A 194 -21.94 -16.42 -3.14
C ALA A 194 -21.54 -16.04 -1.71
N THR A 195 -20.24 -15.77 -1.48
CA THR A 195 -19.76 -15.30 -0.16
C THR A 195 -20.22 -13.87 0.11
N LEU A 196 -20.09 -12.97 -0.87
CA LEU A 196 -20.57 -11.59 -0.72
C LEU A 196 -22.09 -11.54 -0.48
N ALA A 197 -22.86 -12.32 -1.26
CA ALA A 197 -24.32 -12.41 -1.07
C ALA A 197 -24.70 -12.83 0.35
N ALA A 198 -24.01 -13.83 0.90
CA ALA A 198 -24.23 -14.32 2.26
C ALA A 198 -23.93 -13.25 3.33
N GLU A 199 -22.94 -12.39 3.09
CA GLU A 199 -22.62 -11.30 4.01
C GLU A 199 -23.67 -10.18 3.97
N PHE A 200 -24.30 -9.92 2.83
CA PHE A 200 -25.42 -8.98 2.70
C PHE A 200 -26.76 -9.51 3.23
N ASP A 201 -26.90 -10.84 3.36
CA ASP A 201 -28.16 -11.48 3.80
C ASP A 201 -28.50 -11.15 5.26
N SER A 202 -27.52 -10.76 6.08
CA SER A 202 -27.75 -10.30 7.46
C SER A 202 -28.63 -9.03 7.54
N GLY A 203 -28.73 -8.26 6.45
CA GLY A 203 -29.46 -7.00 6.39
C GLY A 203 -28.80 -5.82 7.13
N GLU A 204 -27.68 -6.06 7.81
CA GLU A 204 -26.94 -5.04 8.57
C GLU A 204 -25.87 -4.33 7.72
N ILE A 205 -25.54 -4.89 6.54
CA ILE A 205 -24.46 -4.41 5.67
C ILE A 205 -25.04 -3.81 4.39
N ASP A 206 -24.59 -2.59 4.10
CA ASP A 206 -24.93 -1.86 2.88
C ASP A 206 -23.73 -1.72 1.93
N LEU A 207 -22.48 -1.79 2.48
CA LEU A 207 -21.24 -1.73 1.73
C LEU A 207 -20.22 -2.69 2.31
N LEU A 208 -19.64 -3.54 1.45
CA LEU A 208 -18.49 -4.39 1.75
C LEU A 208 -17.28 -3.96 0.95
N THR A 209 -16.12 -3.96 1.58
CA THR A 209 -14.86 -3.84 0.88
C THR A 209 -14.04 -5.12 1.04
N CYS A 210 -13.49 -5.64 -0.06
CA CYS A 210 -12.73 -6.89 -0.02
C CYS A 210 -11.27 -6.64 0.34
N PRO A 211 -10.72 -7.30 1.37
CA PRO A 211 -9.28 -7.34 1.55
C PRO A 211 -8.65 -8.14 0.41
N TYR A 212 -7.38 -7.88 0.12
CA TYR A 212 -6.71 -8.52 -1.00
C TYR A 212 -5.35 -9.09 -0.66
N ARG A 213 -4.99 -10.15 -1.37
CA ARG A 213 -3.65 -10.69 -1.47
C ARG A 213 -2.99 -10.18 -2.73
N ALA A 214 -1.91 -9.42 -2.60
CA ALA A 214 -1.14 -8.98 -3.76
C ALA A 214 -0.32 -10.14 -4.35
N VAL A 215 -0.43 -10.32 -5.66
CA VAL A 215 0.30 -11.32 -6.44
C VAL A 215 1.21 -10.56 -7.41
N PRO A 216 2.54 -10.61 -7.25
CA PRO A 216 3.45 -9.84 -8.09
C PRO A 216 3.70 -10.53 -9.44
N GLY A 217 3.97 -9.73 -10.47
CA GLY A 217 4.69 -10.17 -11.65
C GLY A 217 6.17 -10.47 -11.36
N PRO A 218 6.99 -10.82 -12.37
CA PRO A 218 8.36 -11.29 -12.20
C PRO A 218 9.39 -10.23 -11.75
N SER A 219 8.97 -9.00 -11.42
CA SER A 219 9.83 -7.93 -10.92
C SER A 219 10.19 -8.09 -9.43
N PRO A 220 11.45 -7.88 -9.01
CA PRO A 220 11.82 -7.87 -7.60
C PRO A 220 11.15 -6.72 -6.84
N TRP A 221 10.88 -5.60 -7.48
CA TRP A 221 10.20 -4.44 -6.88
C TRP A 221 8.72 -4.70 -6.65
N SER A 222 8.05 -5.35 -7.61
CA SER A 222 6.67 -5.83 -7.41
C SER A 222 6.60 -6.92 -6.34
N THR A 223 7.63 -7.76 -6.23
CA THR A 223 7.75 -8.75 -5.14
C THR A 223 7.83 -8.08 -3.76
N LEU A 224 8.67 -7.04 -3.61
CA LEU A 224 8.77 -6.27 -2.37
C LEU A 224 7.45 -5.54 -2.05
N GLU A 225 6.80 -4.96 -3.06
CA GLU A 225 5.49 -4.32 -2.88
C GLU A 225 4.45 -5.33 -2.39
N ALA A 226 4.38 -6.51 -3.02
CA ALA A 226 3.45 -7.57 -2.61
C ALA A 226 3.68 -8.02 -1.16
N VAL A 227 4.95 -8.20 -0.73
CA VAL A 227 5.28 -8.51 0.67
C VAL A 227 4.76 -7.41 1.61
N GLY A 228 4.92 -6.13 1.24
CA GLY A 228 4.39 -5.00 2.01
C GLY A 228 2.86 -5.00 2.10
N LEU A 229 2.18 -5.18 0.97
CA LEU A 229 0.72 -5.24 0.91
C LEU A 229 0.17 -6.42 1.72
N ASN A 230 0.83 -7.58 1.65
CA ASN A 230 0.40 -8.81 2.32
C ASN A 230 0.76 -8.87 3.82
N THR A 231 1.62 -7.99 4.33
CA THR A 231 2.04 -8.00 5.75
C THR A 231 1.76 -6.70 6.49
N GLU A 232 1.91 -5.55 5.83
CA GLU A 232 1.81 -4.21 6.42
C GLU A 232 0.43 -3.58 6.14
N PHE A 233 0.07 -3.46 4.86
CA PHE A 233 -1.17 -2.81 4.47
C PHE A 233 -2.39 -3.52 5.04
N LEU A 234 -2.49 -4.84 4.87
CA LEU A 234 -3.63 -5.60 5.40
C LEU A 234 -3.65 -5.58 6.94
N SER A 235 -2.50 -5.56 7.62
CA SER A 235 -2.48 -5.40 9.09
C SER A 235 -3.16 -4.09 9.48
N GLY A 236 -2.95 -3.00 8.72
CA GLY A 236 -3.60 -1.71 8.93
C GLY A 236 -5.12 -1.78 8.83
N LEU A 237 -5.65 -2.49 7.82
CA LEU A 237 -7.09 -2.67 7.66
C LEU A 237 -7.70 -3.48 8.81
N LEU A 238 -7.06 -4.59 9.19
CA LEU A 238 -7.53 -5.47 10.26
C LEU A 238 -7.50 -4.78 11.64
N VAL A 239 -6.43 -4.03 11.94
CA VAL A 239 -6.33 -3.28 13.20
C VAL A 239 -7.35 -2.13 13.22
N ALA A 240 -7.53 -1.41 12.12
CA ALA A 240 -8.55 -0.36 12.03
C ALA A 240 -9.95 -0.93 12.26
N ARG A 241 -10.30 -2.06 11.63
CA ARG A 241 -11.57 -2.77 11.88
C ARG A 241 -11.74 -3.14 13.35
N LEU A 242 -10.68 -3.62 14.00
CA LEU A 242 -10.72 -4.03 15.41
C LEU A 242 -10.95 -2.86 16.37
N VAL A 243 -10.32 -1.70 16.11
CA VAL A 243 -10.25 -0.57 17.06
C VAL A 243 -11.38 0.45 16.85
N GLU A 244 -11.72 0.76 15.59
CA GLU A 244 -12.65 1.85 15.25
C GLU A 244 -13.83 1.42 14.35
N GLY A 245 -13.90 0.12 13.98
CA GLY A 245 -14.82 -0.37 12.95
C GLY A 245 -14.35 0.01 11.54
N VAL A 246 -15.10 -0.44 10.53
CA VAL A 246 -14.77 -0.12 9.13
C VAL A 246 -15.44 1.19 8.74
N LYS A 247 -14.63 2.24 8.58
CA LYS A 247 -15.06 3.58 8.14
C LYS A 247 -14.33 3.98 6.85
N PHE A 248 -14.09 3.00 5.98
CA PHE A 248 -13.36 3.16 4.73
C PHE A 248 -13.75 2.05 3.75
N ALA A 249 -13.41 2.24 2.48
CA ALA A 249 -13.33 1.14 1.53
C ALA A 249 -11.97 1.14 0.85
N VAL A 250 -11.57 -0.01 0.27
CA VAL A 250 -10.36 -0.19 -0.54
C VAL A 250 -10.77 -0.58 -1.95
N GLY A 251 -10.21 0.10 -2.95
CA GLY A 251 -10.67 0.19 -4.32
C GLY A 251 -10.67 -1.07 -5.17
N PRO A 252 -9.82 -2.10 -4.92
CA PRO A 252 -9.74 -3.25 -5.83
C PRO A 252 -11.06 -4.01 -6.00
N THR A 253 -11.85 -4.17 -4.92
CA THR A 253 -13.22 -4.69 -5.03
C THR A 253 -14.11 -4.16 -3.90
N ILE A 254 -15.22 -3.57 -4.29
CA ILE A 254 -16.27 -3.05 -3.39
C ILE A 254 -17.60 -3.62 -3.83
N ALA A 255 -18.36 -4.19 -2.89
CA ALA A 255 -19.75 -4.53 -3.10
C ALA A 255 -20.65 -3.53 -2.33
N ALA A 256 -21.70 -3.02 -2.97
CA ALA A 256 -22.60 -2.05 -2.36
C ALA A 256 -23.99 -2.14 -2.98
N ARG A 257 -25.02 -1.76 -2.20
CA ARG A 257 -26.36 -1.57 -2.76
C ARG A 257 -26.41 -0.31 -3.62
N LYS A 258 -27.06 -0.37 -4.77
CA LYS A 258 -27.29 0.78 -5.65
C LYS A 258 -28.07 1.87 -4.90
N SER A 259 -29.05 1.48 -4.10
CA SER A 259 -29.83 2.35 -3.21
C SER A 259 -28.97 3.14 -2.22
N LEU A 260 -27.90 2.54 -1.66
CA LEU A 260 -26.93 3.28 -0.83
C LEU A 260 -26.23 4.37 -1.66
N ILE A 261 -25.72 4.01 -2.86
CA ILE A 261 -25.00 4.96 -3.71
C ILE A 261 -25.92 6.13 -4.10
N GLU A 262 -27.20 5.86 -4.45
CA GLU A 262 -28.21 6.86 -4.74
C GLU A 262 -28.52 7.74 -3.51
N GLY A 263 -28.66 7.14 -2.31
CA GLY A 263 -28.87 7.85 -1.06
C GLY A 263 -27.71 8.77 -0.67
N LEU A 264 -26.48 8.48 -1.11
CA LEU A 264 -25.33 9.33 -0.93
C LEU A 264 -25.23 10.46 -1.98
N GLY A 265 -26.13 10.54 -2.95
CA GLY A 265 -26.17 11.53 -4.01
C GLY A 265 -25.45 11.09 -5.29
N GLY A 266 -25.29 9.77 -5.50
CA GLY A 266 -24.71 9.14 -6.68
C GLY A 266 -23.19 9.03 -6.66
N PHE A 267 -22.66 8.05 -7.42
CA PHE A 267 -21.20 7.79 -7.46
C PHE A 267 -20.39 8.93 -8.09
N GLY A 268 -21.00 9.74 -8.98
CA GLY A 268 -20.39 10.92 -9.60
C GLY A 268 -19.91 11.99 -8.60
N ARG A 269 -20.41 11.97 -7.36
CA ARG A 269 -19.96 12.83 -6.26
C ARG A 269 -18.46 12.68 -5.97
N PHE A 270 -17.89 11.49 -6.23
CA PHE A 270 -16.50 11.17 -5.92
C PHE A 270 -15.52 11.50 -7.06
N ARG A 271 -15.97 12.15 -8.14
CA ARG A 271 -15.17 12.46 -9.34
C ARG A 271 -13.90 13.28 -9.12
N GLU A 272 -13.84 14.03 -8.01
CA GLU A 272 -12.71 14.88 -7.65
C GLU A 272 -11.78 14.24 -6.63
N TYR A 273 -12.08 13.01 -6.16
CA TYR A 273 -11.25 12.28 -5.21
C TYR A 273 -10.34 11.30 -5.95
N LEU A 274 -9.06 11.26 -5.55
CA LEU A 274 -8.11 10.28 -6.06
C LEU A 274 -8.36 8.89 -5.44
N ALA A 275 -8.71 8.87 -4.15
CA ALA A 275 -9.16 7.70 -3.42
C ALA A 275 -10.69 7.77 -3.28
N GLU A 276 -11.39 7.59 -4.40
CA GLU A 276 -12.85 7.59 -4.47
C GLU A 276 -13.48 6.50 -3.61
N ASP A 277 -12.78 5.37 -3.50
CA ASP A 277 -13.10 4.23 -2.66
C ASP A 277 -13.13 4.59 -1.18
N PHE A 278 -12.05 5.19 -0.69
CA PHE A 278 -11.96 5.67 0.69
C PHE A 278 -13.05 6.72 0.99
N ALA A 279 -13.27 7.66 0.06
CA ALA A 279 -14.29 8.71 0.21
C ALA A 279 -15.70 8.12 0.27
N LEU A 280 -16.00 7.10 -0.56
CA LEU A 280 -17.27 6.36 -0.55
C LEU A 280 -17.46 5.66 0.80
N GLY A 281 -16.52 4.83 1.24
CA GLY A 281 -16.64 4.08 2.49
C GLY A 281 -16.77 4.99 3.70
N LYS A 282 -15.99 6.10 3.73
CA LYS A 282 -16.08 7.10 4.79
C LYS A 282 -17.45 7.76 4.85
N LEU A 283 -17.93 8.25 3.70
CA LEU A 283 -19.23 8.92 3.64
C LEU A 283 -20.38 7.97 3.99
N ALA A 284 -20.33 6.71 3.54
CA ALA A 284 -21.33 5.71 3.88
C ALA A 284 -21.38 5.49 5.40
N ALA A 285 -20.23 5.27 6.05
CA ALA A 285 -20.15 5.10 7.50
C ALA A 285 -20.62 6.35 8.28
N GLU A 286 -20.24 7.55 7.85
CA GLU A 286 -20.66 8.82 8.45
C GLU A 286 -22.18 9.09 8.27
N SER A 287 -22.79 8.52 7.22
CA SER A 287 -24.22 8.60 6.96
C SER A 287 -25.04 7.51 7.66
N GLY A 288 -24.40 6.65 8.47
CA GLY A 288 -25.06 5.62 9.26
C GLY A 288 -25.33 4.31 8.53
N TYR A 289 -24.79 4.12 7.31
CA TYR A 289 -24.89 2.85 6.59
C TYR A 289 -23.92 1.81 7.18
N GLY A 290 -24.31 0.53 7.10
CA GLY A 290 -23.48 -0.60 7.52
C GLY A 290 -22.29 -0.82 6.55
N VAL A 291 -21.08 -0.56 7.02
CA VAL A 291 -19.84 -0.77 6.25
C VAL A 291 -18.98 -1.81 6.94
N ASP A 292 -18.57 -2.88 6.25
CA ASP A 292 -17.63 -3.86 6.81
C ASP A 292 -16.61 -4.36 5.81
N LEU A 293 -15.58 -5.02 6.33
CA LEU A 293 -14.54 -5.72 5.58
C LEU A 293 -15.02 -7.14 5.31
N SER A 294 -15.19 -7.49 4.03
CA SER A 294 -15.61 -8.84 3.63
C SER A 294 -14.67 -9.91 4.17
N SER A 295 -15.19 -11.07 4.52
CA SER A 295 -14.40 -12.26 4.86
C SER A 295 -13.76 -12.92 3.64
N TYR A 296 -14.15 -12.52 2.43
CA TYR A 296 -13.60 -13.00 1.18
C TYR A 296 -12.36 -12.19 0.78
N VAL A 297 -11.24 -12.87 0.59
CA VAL A 297 -9.97 -12.27 0.15
C VAL A 297 -9.84 -12.44 -1.37
N ILE A 298 -9.72 -11.34 -2.11
CA ILE A 298 -9.45 -11.34 -3.55
C ILE A 298 -7.95 -11.43 -3.83
N GLU A 299 -7.56 -11.83 -5.05
CA GLU A 299 -6.19 -11.70 -5.55
C GLU A 299 -6.06 -10.43 -6.38
N HIS A 300 -5.08 -9.58 -6.03
CA HIS A 300 -4.72 -8.37 -6.76
C HIS A 300 -3.41 -8.61 -7.51
N HIS A 301 -3.46 -8.75 -8.83
CA HIS A 301 -2.32 -9.01 -9.70
C HIS A 301 -1.62 -7.71 -10.08
N ILE A 302 -0.67 -7.26 -9.26
CA ILE A 302 -0.03 -5.93 -9.37
C ILE A 302 0.96 -5.77 -10.53
N GLY A 303 1.07 -6.77 -11.42
CA GLY A 303 1.93 -6.71 -12.59
C GLY A 303 3.42 -6.67 -12.27
N SER A 304 4.21 -6.30 -13.27
CA SER A 304 5.68 -6.20 -13.18
C SER A 304 6.13 -4.75 -13.40
N GLN A 305 6.71 -4.14 -12.38
CA GLN A 305 7.14 -2.74 -12.41
C GLN A 305 8.64 -2.60 -12.17
N GLY A 306 9.29 -1.66 -12.84
CA GLY A 306 10.66 -1.23 -12.52
C GLY A 306 10.70 -0.35 -11.27
N PHE A 307 11.89 -0.19 -10.67
CA PHE A 307 12.08 0.58 -9.43
C PHE A 307 11.41 1.96 -9.45
N GLY A 308 11.71 2.77 -10.46
CA GLY A 308 11.20 4.14 -10.52
C GLY A 308 9.67 4.23 -10.65
N GLN A 309 9.04 3.29 -11.38
CA GLN A 309 7.60 3.21 -11.52
C GLN A 309 6.96 2.76 -10.19
N ASN A 310 7.50 1.72 -9.57
CA ASN A 310 7.05 1.21 -8.27
C ASN A 310 7.14 2.27 -7.17
N PHE A 311 8.29 2.96 -7.08
CA PHE A 311 8.48 4.03 -6.10
C PHE A 311 7.47 5.18 -6.28
N ARG A 312 7.25 5.65 -7.52
CA ARG A 312 6.25 6.70 -7.81
C ARG A 312 4.84 6.24 -7.47
N HIS A 313 4.51 4.99 -7.77
CA HIS A 313 3.21 4.38 -7.45
C HIS A 313 2.95 4.36 -5.93
N ARG A 314 3.89 3.82 -5.15
CA ARG A 314 3.80 3.77 -3.69
C ARG A 314 3.80 5.16 -3.04
N LEU A 315 4.60 6.09 -3.56
CA LEU A 315 4.60 7.47 -3.08
C LEU A 315 3.28 8.21 -3.38
N ARG A 316 2.65 7.92 -4.52
CA ARG A 316 1.31 8.42 -4.85
C ARG A 316 0.30 7.95 -3.80
N TRP A 317 0.31 6.66 -3.43
CA TRP A 317 -0.56 6.13 -2.39
C TRP A 317 -0.28 6.76 -1.02
N ALA A 318 0.98 6.86 -0.62
CA ALA A 318 1.38 7.51 0.62
C ALA A 318 0.86 8.95 0.73
N ARG A 319 1.04 9.76 -0.32
CA ARG A 319 0.54 11.14 -0.39
C ARG A 319 -0.98 11.22 -0.39
N SER A 320 -1.65 10.32 -1.10
CA SER A 320 -3.12 10.24 -1.12
C SER A 320 -3.66 9.89 0.26
N THR A 321 -3.15 8.84 0.91
CA THR A 321 -3.57 8.43 2.25
C THR A 321 -3.33 9.54 3.29
N ARG A 322 -2.20 10.24 3.21
CA ARG A 322 -1.93 11.38 4.10
C ARG A 322 -3.00 12.48 3.98
N ARG A 323 -3.54 12.71 2.78
CA ARG A 323 -4.57 13.74 2.56
C ARG A 323 -5.96 13.23 2.92
N SER A 324 -6.28 11.99 2.63
CA SER A 324 -7.58 11.39 2.91
C SER A 324 -7.76 11.04 4.39
N ARG A 325 -6.67 10.59 5.08
CA ARG A 325 -6.69 10.13 6.48
C ARG A 325 -5.40 10.53 7.22
N PRO A 326 -5.20 11.81 7.59
CA PRO A 326 -3.94 12.31 8.15
C PRO A 326 -3.48 11.58 9.42
N SER A 327 -4.38 11.37 10.39
CA SER A 327 -4.10 10.65 11.65
C SER A 327 -3.74 9.19 11.41
N GLY A 328 -4.50 8.50 10.55
CA GLY A 328 -4.20 7.12 10.15
C GLY A 328 -2.85 7.01 9.44
N TYR A 329 -2.53 7.98 8.58
CA TYR A 329 -1.21 8.02 7.92
C TYR A 329 -0.06 8.23 8.92
N ALA A 330 -0.19 9.13 9.87
CA ALA A 330 0.81 9.29 10.92
C ALA A 330 0.99 8.00 11.71
N GLY A 331 -0.12 7.31 12.04
CA GLY A 331 -0.09 6.02 12.74
C GLY A 331 0.56 4.86 11.98
N GLN A 332 0.74 4.97 10.66
CA GLN A 332 1.45 3.95 9.87
C GLN A 332 2.92 3.79 10.29
N VAL A 333 3.51 4.72 11.03
CA VAL A 333 4.84 4.55 11.62
C VAL A 333 4.95 3.26 12.45
N PHE A 334 3.87 2.84 13.10
CA PHE A 334 3.83 1.64 13.93
C PHE A 334 3.85 0.32 13.13
N THR A 335 3.61 0.37 11.82
CA THR A 335 3.63 -0.82 10.97
C THR A 335 5.04 -1.27 10.57
N CYS A 336 6.06 -0.42 10.80
CA CYS A 336 7.45 -0.65 10.41
C CYS A 336 8.40 -0.79 11.63
N PRO A 337 8.18 -1.77 12.55
CA PRO A 337 8.92 -1.88 13.80
C PRO A 337 10.42 -2.09 13.62
N LEU A 338 10.85 -2.83 12.58
CA LEU A 338 12.27 -3.07 12.33
C LEU A 338 13.03 -1.80 11.91
N ALA A 339 12.38 -0.91 11.13
CA ALA A 339 12.98 0.39 10.80
C ALA A 339 13.17 1.26 12.05
N LEU A 340 12.17 1.30 12.95
CA LEU A 340 12.29 2.01 14.23
C LEU A 340 13.37 1.41 15.14
N ALA A 341 13.47 0.08 15.22
CA ALA A 341 14.51 -0.57 15.98
C ALA A 341 15.93 -0.24 15.47
N ILE A 342 16.10 -0.17 14.16
CA ILE A 342 17.37 0.25 13.53
C ILE A 342 17.69 1.71 13.88
N LEU A 343 16.70 2.61 13.88
CA LEU A 343 16.91 4.01 14.27
C LEU A 343 17.27 4.18 15.75
N VAL A 344 16.76 3.30 16.61
CA VAL A 344 17.09 3.27 18.05
C VAL A 344 18.47 2.68 18.32
N SER A 345 18.94 1.77 17.49
CA SER A 345 20.17 0.98 17.68
C SER A 345 21.42 1.81 18.04
N PRO A 346 21.73 2.95 17.36
CA PRO A 346 22.94 3.74 17.71
C PRO A 346 22.80 4.54 19.01
N LEU A 347 21.59 4.61 19.58
CA LEU A 347 21.28 5.45 20.73
C LEU A 347 21.21 4.67 22.04
N VAL A 348 21.17 3.33 21.99
CA VAL A 348 20.89 2.49 23.15
C VAL A 348 21.90 1.34 23.26
N PRO A 349 22.55 1.16 24.44
CA PRO A 349 23.34 -0.06 24.72
C PRO A 349 22.42 -1.28 24.63
N GLY A 350 22.94 -2.40 24.13
CA GLY A 350 22.13 -3.64 24.00
C GLY A 350 21.20 -3.69 22.78
N TRP A 351 21.44 -2.88 21.76
CA TRP A 351 20.70 -2.86 20.51
C TRP A 351 20.47 -4.26 19.85
N PRO A 352 21.35 -5.27 19.95
CA PRO A 352 21.06 -6.59 19.38
C PRO A 352 19.84 -7.24 20.04
N ALA A 353 19.67 -7.06 21.35
CA ALA A 353 18.49 -7.55 22.06
C ALA A 353 17.21 -6.83 21.62
N ILE A 354 17.29 -5.52 21.35
CA ILE A 354 16.16 -4.74 20.82
C ILE A 354 15.76 -5.24 19.44
N LEU A 355 16.71 -5.49 18.54
CA LEU A 355 16.43 -6.06 17.23
C LEU A 355 15.83 -7.45 17.31
N ALA A 356 16.39 -8.32 18.16
CA ALA A 356 15.87 -9.66 18.37
C ALA A 356 14.43 -9.64 18.94
N LEU A 357 14.17 -8.80 19.93
CA LEU A 357 12.84 -8.61 20.50
C LEU A 357 11.85 -8.07 19.48
N THR A 358 12.27 -7.10 18.66
CA THR A 358 11.44 -6.54 17.60
C THR A 358 11.10 -7.60 16.54
N ALA A 359 12.05 -8.45 16.16
CA ALA A 359 11.81 -9.58 15.28
C ALA A 359 10.81 -10.58 15.87
N LEU A 360 10.90 -10.83 17.20
CA LEU A 360 9.98 -11.70 17.94
C LEU A 360 8.52 -11.20 17.91
N PHE A 361 8.28 -9.88 17.91
CA PHE A 361 6.95 -9.30 17.75
C PHE A 361 6.53 -9.25 16.25
N ARG A 362 7.43 -8.88 15.36
CA ARG A 362 7.13 -8.68 13.93
C ARG A 362 6.82 -9.99 13.19
N ALA A 363 7.56 -11.05 13.50
CA ALA A 363 7.37 -12.32 12.81
C ALA A 363 5.98 -12.95 13.03
N PRO A 364 5.45 -13.06 14.27
CA PRO A 364 4.07 -13.52 14.49
C PRO A 364 3.02 -12.62 13.86
N ALA A 365 3.21 -11.29 13.87
CA ALA A 365 2.29 -10.35 13.25
C ALA A 365 2.25 -10.54 11.72
N ALA A 366 3.41 -10.66 11.07
CA ALA A 366 3.49 -10.94 9.64
C ALA A 366 2.88 -12.30 9.29
N TRP A 367 3.16 -13.33 10.08
CA TRP A 367 2.60 -14.66 9.87
C TRP A 367 1.07 -14.70 10.08
N ALA A 368 0.55 -14.00 11.07
CA ALA A 368 -0.89 -13.92 11.34
C ALA A 368 -1.65 -13.31 10.14
N VAL A 369 -1.08 -12.29 9.50
CA VAL A 369 -1.69 -11.67 8.33
C VAL A 369 -1.43 -12.49 7.06
N ALA A 370 -0.17 -12.64 6.66
CA ALA A 370 0.18 -13.29 5.40
C ALA A 370 -0.04 -14.81 5.42
N GLY A 371 0.28 -15.48 6.53
CA GLY A 371 0.17 -16.93 6.65
C GLY A 371 -1.23 -17.42 6.99
N HIS A 372 -1.87 -16.81 8.03
CA HIS A 372 -3.14 -17.29 8.56
C HIS A 372 -4.37 -16.67 7.86
N VAL A 373 -4.33 -15.36 7.53
CA VAL A 373 -5.44 -14.69 6.84
C VAL A 373 -5.36 -14.90 5.33
N LEU A 374 -4.22 -14.55 4.70
CA LEU A 374 -4.08 -14.56 3.25
C LEU A 374 -3.67 -15.92 2.66
N HIS A 375 -3.16 -16.85 3.46
CA HIS A 375 -2.52 -18.09 2.98
C HIS A 375 -1.47 -17.81 1.88
N ASP A 376 -0.69 -16.73 2.04
CA ASP A 376 0.22 -16.23 1.02
C ASP A 376 1.47 -17.10 0.88
N PRO A 377 1.66 -17.79 -0.26
CA PRO A 377 2.84 -18.59 -0.51
C PRO A 377 4.10 -17.75 -0.73
N LEU A 378 3.95 -16.51 -1.24
CA LEU A 378 5.07 -15.61 -1.50
C LEU A 378 5.78 -15.23 -0.21
N THR A 379 5.05 -14.68 0.76
CA THR A 379 5.64 -14.27 2.04
C THR A 379 6.19 -15.47 2.80
N ARG A 380 5.53 -16.64 2.70
CA ARG A 380 6.04 -17.88 3.32
C ARG A 380 7.40 -18.29 2.74
N SER A 381 7.58 -18.21 1.43
CA SER A 381 8.85 -18.59 0.76
C SER A 381 9.91 -17.50 0.82
N ARG A 382 9.52 -16.23 0.98
CA ARG A 382 10.43 -15.06 0.95
C ARG A 382 10.34 -14.18 2.19
N TRP A 383 10.10 -14.78 3.35
CA TRP A 383 9.96 -14.09 4.64
C TRP A 383 11.15 -13.18 4.98
N TRP A 384 12.34 -13.49 4.49
CA TRP A 384 13.55 -12.69 4.67
C TRP A 384 13.49 -11.31 3.98
N LEU A 385 12.50 -11.07 3.08
CA LEU A 385 12.25 -9.76 2.50
C LEU A 385 11.48 -8.81 3.44
N ILE A 386 10.87 -9.32 4.51
CA ILE A 386 10.11 -8.49 5.45
C ILE A 386 10.97 -7.37 6.05
N PRO A 387 12.21 -7.60 6.55
CA PRO A 387 13.05 -6.51 7.03
C PRO A 387 13.37 -5.46 5.97
N VAL A 388 13.63 -5.88 4.74
CA VAL A 388 13.90 -4.96 3.61
C VAL A 388 12.66 -4.13 3.31
N GLN A 389 11.49 -4.76 3.32
CA GLN A 389 10.22 -4.08 3.09
C GLN A 389 9.86 -3.11 4.22
N ASP A 390 10.09 -3.46 5.48
CA ASP A 390 9.84 -2.56 6.62
C ASP A 390 10.69 -1.28 6.50
N ILE A 391 11.96 -1.39 6.10
CA ILE A 391 12.83 -0.24 5.87
C ILE A 391 12.32 0.60 4.68
N LEU A 392 12.02 -0.04 3.55
CA LEU A 392 11.54 0.65 2.35
C LEU A 392 10.17 1.30 2.60
N GLY A 393 9.26 0.61 3.29
CA GLY A 393 7.95 1.12 3.70
C GLY A 393 8.08 2.37 4.56
N PHE A 394 8.98 2.33 5.57
CA PHE A 394 9.28 3.49 6.41
C PHE A 394 9.82 4.68 5.62
N LEU A 395 10.74 4.45 4.68
CA LEU A 395 11.29 5.52 3.82
C LEU A 395 10.21 6.14 2.92
N ILE A 396 9.32 5.33 2.35
CA ILE A 396 8.20 5.81 1.54
C ILE A 396 7.18 6.57 2.40
N TRP A 397 6.88 6.07 3.61
CA TRP A 397 6.05 6.76 4.58
C TRP A 397 6.66 8.13 4.94
N ALA A 398 7.93 8.21 5.28
CA ALA A 398 8.61 9.47 5.57
C ALA A 398 8.59 10.42 4.36
N ALA A 399 8.89 9.92 3.15
CA ALA A 399 8.84 10.70 1.91
C ALA A 399 7.44 11.23 1.59
N GLY A 400 6.39 10.51 1.96
CA GLY A 400 5.01 10.90 1.75
C GLY A 400 4.57 12.17 2.50
N PHE A 401 5.30 12.59 3.56
CA PHE A 401 5.05 13.87 4.22
C PHE A 401 5.44 15.06 3.35
N PHE A 402 6.29 14.87 2.35
CA PHE A 402 6.80 15.92 1.50
C PHE A 402 6.09 15.96 0.14
N GLY A 403 5.80 17.17 -0.32
CA GLY A 403 5.12 17.42 -1.57
C GLY A 403 3.61 17.13 -1.55
N ASN A 404 2.96 17.58 -2.63
CA ASN A 404 1.53 17.40 -2.86
C ASN A 404 1.21 17.12 -4.33
N GLN A 405 2.24 16.91 -5.16
CA GLN A 405 2.06 16.56 -6.57
C GLN A 405 2.20 15.06 -6.75
N ILE A 406 1.40 14.51 -7.65
CA ILE A 406 1.41 13.11 -8.04
C ILE A 406 1.41 12.99 -9.56
N GLN A 407 2.03 11.94 -10.08
CA GLN A 407 1.88 11.54 -11.47
C GLN A 407 0.88 10.38 -11.55
N TRP A 408 -0.13 10.52 -12.42
CA TRP A 408 -1.13 9.48 -12.69
C TRP A 408 -1.50 9.48 -14.16
N ARG A 409 -1.31 8.36 -14.84
CA ARG A 409 -1.57 8.21 -16.30
C ARG A 409 -0.94 9.33 -17.13
N ASP A 410 0.36 9.53 -16.99
CA ASP A 410 1.17 10.54 -17.72
C ASP A 410 0.77 12.01 -17.52
N ARG A 411 -0.06 12.27 -16.52
CA ARG A 411 -0.48 13.62 -16.14
C ARG A 411 -0.09 13.93 -14.70
N THR A 412 0.22 15.20 -14.46
CA THR A 412 0.55 15.70 -13.11
C THR A 412 -0.70 16.28 -12.47
N TYR A 413 -0.93 15.91 -11.21
CA TYR A 413 -2.04 16.42 -10.40
C TYR A 413 -1.52 16.95 -9.08
N ARG A 414 -2.23 17.95 -8.52
CA ARG A 414 -2.02 18.47 -7.16
C ARG A 414 -3.09 17.90 -6.25
N LEU A 415 -2.67 17.31 -5.13
CA LEU A 415 -3.55 16.86 -4.05
C LEU A 415 -3.90 18.03 -3.13
N LEU A 416 -5.18 18.19 -2.83
CA LEU A 416 -5.73 19.15 -1.88
C LEU A 416 -5.75 18.58 -0.46
N SER A 417 -6.02 19.42 0.54
CA SER A 417 -6.03 19.02 1.96
C SER A 417 -7.14 18.05 2.33
N ASP A 418 -8.20 18.00 1.55
CA ASP A 418 -9.38 17.15 1.74
C ASP A 418 -9.36 15.85 0.93
N GLY A 419 -8.23 15.52 0.28
CA GLY A 419 -8.07 14.32 -0.55
C GLY A 419 -8.54 14.48 -1.99
N ARG A 420 -9.12 15.63 -2.37
CA ARG A 420 -9.42 15.93 -3.77
C ARG A 420 -8.14 16.20 -4.56
N PHE A 421 -8.24 16.11 -5.87
CA PHE A 421 -7.10 16.35 -6.75
C PHE A 421 -7.50 17.25 -7.94
N GLN A 422 -6.55 18.04 -8.40
CA GLN A 422 -6.72 18.94 -9.53
C GLN A 422 -5.57 18.75 -10.52
N ARG A 423 -5.87 18.83 -11.82
CA ARG A 423 -4.84 18.77 -12.86
C ARG A 423 -3.96 20.01 -12.76
N VAL A 424 -2.65 19.80 -12.80
CA VAL A 424 -1.70 20.88 -12.98
C VAL A 424 -1.63 21.20 -14.47
N PRO A 425 -1.71 22.48 -14.87
CA PRO A 425 -1.63 22.87 -16.28
C PRO A 425 -0.36 22.39 -16.98
#